data_19c623be12ec595483a3d016bca5fbac
#
_entry.id   19c623be12ec595483a3d016bca5fbac
#
_cell.length_a   1.000
_cell.length_b   1.000
_cell.length_c   1.000
_cell.angle_alpha   90.00
_cell.angle_beta   90.00
_cell.angle_gamma   90.00
#
_symmetry.space_group_name_H-M   'P 1'
#
loop_
_entity.id
_entity.type
_entity.pdbx_description
1 polymer ?
#
loop_
_entity_poly.entity_id
_entity_poly.type
_entity_poly.pdbx_seq_one_letter_code
_entity_poly.pdbx_strand_id
1 'polypeptide(L)'
;WDKGTPFGWQSWGVLEKKNSFDADVEIADYYHEVLKPNGFVNSQGIQIIGIDSWDNLSTDERIKLCKEGGENGQTVGLYFTPFSWWWGWSDKMGSTQYTAEDCFLKVNGEPYSLGGAMCLDPTHPGTKAWISTRIQEMKKQGFRFLKLDFTSHGMVQADFYYAKGVTTAMEAYNNGLSYLTKVVDEGDEPMFLSFSISPLFPYHYGNSRRVGCDTWADIGQTEYCMNAISGGWWTDLLYQYNDPDHLVMVGSGGWGSPKNCTLGENRARFTSGAVTGMMMVADNFALNDDSGNGDAALSRARAQEIMMNKDINEMADLGRSFMPVYGHKEHNGNADAAETCFMHHTEEYLYVAVFNYTDGESSGSIPLSGLDIALGDFDTVKELWSGETVVVDGEELSYKVPAKDVKVFRFHKKPGSGIADAMSEGGKDARLDVHILPGSNGGLEMNIDSSAPLRKIDVFDLQGRLLKSQNVRGLYNACVALSPVKGLLLLRACLQEGQVLLAKAMVH
;
A
#
# COMPACT_ATOMS: atom_id res chain seq x y z
N TRP A 1 -4.19 10.33 9.01
CA TRP A 1 -4.37 9.14 9.83
C TRP A 1 -3.19 8.94 10.76
N ASP A 2 -3.46 8.77 12.05
CA ASP A 2 -2.46 8.73 13.11
C ASP A 2 -2.58 7.45 13.99
N LYS A 3 -3.43 6.50 13.58
CA LYS A 3 -3.67 5.25 14.33
C LYS A 3 -2.81 4.06 13.85
N GLY A 4 -1.65 4.33 13.27
CA GLY A 4 -0.70 3.32 12.83
C GLY A 4 -1.09 2.59 11.54
N THR A 5 -0.27 1.61 11.19
CA THR A 5 -0.44 0.79 9.99
C THR A 5 -1.75 0.01 10.03
N PRO A 6 -2.52 -0.05 8.94
CA PRO A 6 -3.76 -0.83 8.89
C PRO A 6 -3.50 -2.33 9.02
N PHE A 7 -3.93 -2.91 10.13
CA PHE A 7 -4.02 -4.33 10.41
C PHE A 7 -5.47 -4.69 10.64
N GLY A 8 -5.99 -5.70 9.99
CA GLY A 8 -7.37 -6.07 10.22
C GLY A 8 -7.95 -7.05 9.23
N TRP A 9 -9.25 -6.96 9.08
CA TRP A 9 -10.07 -7.81 8.25
C TRP A 9 -11.00 -6.99 7.35
N GLN A 10 -11.34 -7.55 6.21
CA GLN A 10 -12.40 -7.03 5.35
C GLN A 10 -13.25 -8.18 4.77
N SER A 11 -14.54 -7.94 4.57
CA SER A 11 -15.51 -8.99 4.24
C SER A 11 -15.46 -9.48 2.80
N TRP A 12 -14.91 -8.70 1.84
CA TRP A 12 -15.09 -8.99 0.42
C TRP A 12 -14.40 -10.27 -0.05
N GLY A 13 -13.18 -10.57 0.40
CA GLY A 13 -12.36 -11.64 -0.18
C GLY A 13 -13.02 -13.02 -0.19
N VAL A 14 -13.76 -13.37 0.83
CA VAL A 14 -14.42 -14.68 0.93
C VAL A 14 -15.93 -14.56 1.16
N LEU A 15 -16.39 -13.68 2.03
CA LEU A 15 -17.82 -13.54 2.31
C LEU A 15 -18.56 -12.76 1.21
N GLU A 16 -17.88 -11.82 0.54
CA GLU A 16 -18.47 -10.98 -0.51
C GLU A 16 -19.79 -10.34 -0.05
N LYS A 17 -20.89 -10.61 -0.78
CA LYS A 17 -22.25 -10.12 -0.45
C LYS A 17 -22.99 -11.04 0.52
N LYS A 18 -22.33 -12.02 1.10
CA LYS A 18 -22.96 -13.01 2.01
C LYS A 18 -22.58 -12.79 3.47
N ASN A 19 -21.85 -11.71 3.78
CA ASN A 19 -21.60 -11.35 5.16
C ASN A 19 -22.91 -11.10 5.91
N SER A 20 -22.94 -11.40 7.20
CA SER A 20 -24.05 -11.17 8.09
C SER A 20 -23.57 -10.49 9.37
N PHE A 21 -24.47 -9.84 10.10
CA PHE A 21 -24.10 -9.21 11.37
C PHE A 21 -23.45 -10.21 12.35
N ASP A 22 -24.03 -11.40 12.50
CA ASP A 22 -23.51 -12.41 13.44
C ASP A 22 -22.11 -12.91 13.02
N ALA A 23 -21.87 -13.14 11.73
CA ALA A 23 -20.56 -13.50 11.21
C ALA A 23 -19.53 -12.36 11.41
N ASP A 24 -19.90 -11.13 11.10
CA ASP A 24 -19.04 -9.97 11.25
C ASP A 24 -18.62 -9.73 12.72
N VAL A 25 -19.57 -9.91 13.67
CA VAL A 25 -19.28 -9.85 15.12
C VAL A 25 -18.38 -10.98 15.55
N GLU A 26 -18.67 -12.24 15.17
CA GLU A 26 -17.83 -13.39 15.54
C GLU A 26 -16.38 -13.22 15.02
N ILE A 27 -16.21 -12.65 13.84
CA ILE A 27 -14.89 -12.36 13.29
C ILE A 27 -14.21 -11.23 14.06
N ALA A 28 -14.91 -10.16 14.37
CA ALA A 28 -14.38 -9.04 15.17
C ALA A 28 -13.92 -9.51 16.55
N ASP A 29 -14.70 -10.36 17.20
CA ASP A 29 -14.35 -10.97 18.50
C ASP A 29 -13.13 -11.89 18.37
N TYR A 30 -13.04 -12.72 17.33
CA TYR A 30 -11.87 -13.57 17.07
C TYR A 30 -10.59 -12.73 16.89
N TYR A 31 -10.68 -11.60 16.19
CA TYR A 31 -9.57 -10.66 16.03
C TYR A 31 -9.16 -10.03 17.35
N HIS A 32 -10.12 -9.63 18.18
CA HIS A 32 -9.87 -9.04 19.48
C HIS A 32 -9.32 -10.05 20.50
N GLU A 33 -10.00 -11.19 20.65
CA GLU A 33 -9.74 -12.15 21.72
C GLU A 33 -8.57 -13.10 21.42
N VAL A 34 -8.33 -13.38 20.13
CA VAL A 34 -7.35 -14.39 19.72
C VAL A 34 -6.19 -13.78 18.95
N LEU A 35 -6.43 -13.05 17.86
CA LEU A 35 -5.36 -12.59 17.00
C LEU A 35 -4.56 -11.44 17.61
N LYS A 36 -5.22 -10.47 18.25
CA LYS A 36 -4.57 -9.32 18.88
C LYS A 36 -3.59 -9.72 20.00
N PRO A 37 -3.95 -10.56 20.98
CA PRO A 37 -3.01 -11.01 22.01
C PRO A 37 -1.85 -11.82 21.47
N ASN A 38 -2.01 -12.45 20.30
CA ASN A 38 -1.00 -13.25 19.63
C ASN A 38 -0.18 -12.45 18.60
N GLY A 39 -0.33 -11.12 18.55
CA GLY A 39 0.56 -10.22 17.83
C GLY A 39 0.06 -9.77 16.45
N PHE A 40 -1.14 -10.15 16.01
CA PHE A 40 -1.72 -9.59 14.79
C PHE A 40 -2.46 -8.29 15.11
N VAL A 41 -1.69 -7.24 15.28
CA VAL A 41 -2.15 -5.88 15.61
C VAL A 41 -1.00 -4.90 15.36
N ASN A 42 -1.29 -3.66 15.03
CA ASN A 42 -0.26 -2.64 14.90
C ASN A 42 0.30 -2.18 16.27
N SER A 43 1.39 -1.43 16.25
CA SER A 43 2.08 -0.94 17.47
C SER A 43 1.20 -0.05 18.36
N GLN A 44 0.12 0.52 17.84
CA GLN A 44 -0.84 1.31 18.64
C GLN A 44 -1.96 0.47 19.22
N GLY A 45 -1.96 -0.85 19.01
CA GLY A 45 -2.99 -1.75 19.51
C GLY A 45 -4.31 -1.68 18.75
N ILE A 46 -4.32 -1.12 17.52
CA ILE A 46 -5.51 -0.93 16.70
C ILE A 46 -5.64 -2.03 15.65
N GLN A 47 -6.86 -2.53 15.50
CA GLN A 47 -7.27 -3.39 14.38
C GLN A 47 -8.41 -2.72 13.62
N ILE A 48 -8.54 -3.04 12.33
CA ILE A 48 -9.62 -2.56 11.47
C ILE A 48 -10.55 -3.73 11.12
N ILE A 49 -11.86 -3.52 11.22
CA ILE A 49 -12.90 -4.46 10.76
C ILE A 49 -13.68 -3.78 9.65
N GLY A 50 -13.40 -4.17 8.40
CA GLY A 50 -13.96 -3.53 7.19
C GLY A 50 -15.13 -4.32 6.60
N ILE A 51 -16.27 -3.69 6.43
CA ILE A 51 -17.48 -4.27 5.83
C ILE A 51 -17.65 -3.74 4.41
N ASP A 52 -17.55 -4.61 3.43
CA ASP A 52 -17.68 -4.23 2.02
C ASP A 52 -19.13 -4.29 1.50
N SER A 53 -19.96 -5.13 2.08
CA SER A 53 -21.36 -5.30 1.65
C SER A 53 -22.34 -4.88 2.76
N TRP A 54 -22.39 -3.58 3.00
CA TRP A 54 -23.16 -2.97 4.09
C TRP A 54 -24.67 -3.05 3.92
N ASP A 55 -25.16 -3.31 2.71
CA ASP A 55 -26.61 -3.46 2.44
C ASP A 55 -27.24 -4.66 3.16
N ASN A 56 -26.42 -5.64 3.57
CA ASN A 56 -26.87 -6.81 4.32
C ASN A 56 -27.10 -6.52 5.81
N LEU A 57 -26.62 -5.39 6.32
CA LEU A 57 -26.75 -5.00 7.72
C LEU A 57 -27.78 -3.87 7.84
N SER A 58 -28.73 -4.01 8.76
CA SER A 58 -29.62 -2.91 9.14
C SER A 58 -28.85 -1.76 9.79
N THR A 59 -29.45 -0.60 9.87
CA THR A 59 -28.85 0.58 10.53
C THR A 59 -28.49 0.29 12.00
N ASP A 60 -29.35 -0.42 12.71
CA ASP A 60 -29.12 -0.76 14.14
C ASP A 60 -27.94 -1.74 14.29
N GLU A 61 -27.84 -2.74 13.42
CA GLU A 61 -26.71 -3.67 13.39
C GLU A 61 -25.39 -2.96 13.10
N ARG A 62 -25.37 -2.03 12.14
CA ARG A 62 -24.18 -1.20 11.85
C ARG A 62 -23.74 -0.36 13.05
N ILE A 63 -24.69 0.29 13.72
CA ILE A 63 -24.40 1.05 14.95
C ILE A 63 -23.87 0.15 16.06
N LYS A 64 -24.48 -1.03 16.23
CA LYS A 64 -24.05 -2.01 17.23
C LYS A 64 -22.64 -2.53 16.94
N LEU A 65 -22.34 -2.91 15.70
CA LEU A 65 -21.01 -3.36 15.28
C LEU A 65 -19.92 -2.29 15.53
N CYS A 66 -20.21 -1.03 15.19
CA CYS A 66 -19.29 0.08 15.45
C CYS A 66 -19.05 0.30 16.95
N LYS A 67 -20.10 0.16 17.78
CA LYS A 67 -19.99 0.31 19.22
C LYS A 67 -19.17 -0.80 19.85
N GLU A 68 -19.48 -2.06 19.55
CA GLU A 68 -18.77 -3.24 20.05
C GLU A 68 -17.32 -3.25 19.59
N GLY A 69 -17.06 -2.95 18.30
CA GLY A 69 -15.70 -2.80 17.79
C GLY A 69 -14.92 -1.70 18.52
N GLY A 70 -15.55 -0.55 18.77
CA GLY A 70 -14.94 0.54 19.56
C GLY A 70 -14.59 0.12 20.99
N GLU A 71 -15.45 -0.63 21.67
CA GLU A 71 -15.20 -1.20 23.01
C GLU A 71 -14.01 -2.18 22.99
N ASN A 72 -13.82 -2.91 21.89
CA ASN A 72 -12.69 -3.82 21.65
C ASN A 72 -11.40 -3.08 21.20
N GLY A 73 -11.44 -1.76 21.04
CA GLY A 73 -10.33 -0.96 20.51
C GLY A 73 -10.09 -1.20 19.01
N GLN A 74 -11.16 -1.55 18.28
CA GLN A 74 -11.15 -1.73 16.83
C GLN A 74 -11.70 -0.50 16.12
N THR A 75 -11.26 -0.25 14.90
CA THR A 75 -11.85 0.72 13.98
C THR A 75 -12.73 -0.01 12.98
N VAL A 76 -14.01 0.31 12.94
CA VAL A 76 -14.92 -0.31 11.98
C VAL A 76 -14.97 0.49 10.69
N GLY A 77 -14.91 -0.21 9.57
CA GLY A 77 -14.85 0.35 8.22
C GLY A 77 -16.05 -0.03 7.37
N LEU A 78 -16.29 0.76 6.33
CA LEU A 78 -17.38 0.55 5.38
C LEU A 78 -16.89 0.81 3.95
N TYR A 79 -17.66 0.29 2.99
CA TYR A 79 -17.46 0.47 1.55
C TYR A 79 -18.33 1.60 1.00
N PHE A 80 -17.80 2.37 0.05
CA PHE A 80 -18.55 3.43 -0.62
C PHE A 80 -18.06 3.70 -2.05
N THR A 81 -19.01 3.96 -2.97
CA THR A 81 -18.76 4.31 -4.38
C THR A 81 -19.21 5.75 -4.65
N PRO A 82 -18.37 6.76 -4.50
CA PRO A 82 -18.79 8.16 -4.53
C PRO A 82 -19.20 8.64 -5.91
N PHE A 83 -18.64 8.05 -6.98
CA PHE A 83 -18.84 8.52 -8.36
C PHE A 83 -19.43 7.47 -9.30
N SER A 84 -19.83 6.32 -8.78
CA SER A 84 -20.51 5.28 -9.56
C SER A 84 -21.90 4.99 -9.01
N TRP A 85 -22.86 4.73 -9.89
CA TRP A 85 -24.24 4.51 -9.54
C TRP A 85 -24.77 3.19 -10.12
N TRP A 86 -25.28 2.33 -9.24
CA TRP A 86 -25.72 0.98 -9.55
C TRP A 86 -27.24 0.78 -9.43
N TRP A 87 -27.97 1.81 -8.95
CA TRP A 87 -29.36 1.72 -8.53
C TRP A 87 -30.31 2.40 -9.52
N GLY A 88 -31.51 2.72 -9.11
CA GLY A 88 -32.54 3.33 -9.96
C GLY A 88 -32.17 4.74 -10.44
N TRP A 89 -32.42 5.03 -11.69
CA TRP A 89 -32.11 6.33 -12.30
C TRP A 89 -32.94 7.46 -11.72
N SER A 90 -34.21 7.15 -11.28
CA SER A 90 -35.12 8.11 -10.65
C SER A 90 -34.90 8.32 -9.16
N ASP A 91 -33.92 7.61 -8.56
CA ASP A 91 -33.62 7.71 -7.13
C ASP A 91 -33.12 9.10 -6.78
N LYS A 92 -33.55 9.60 -5.62
CA LYS A 92 -33.15 10.93 -5.16
C LYS A 92 -31.74 10.96 -4.66
N MET A 93 -31.01 12.01 -5.07
CA MET A 93 -29.63 12.24 -4.66
C MET A 93 -29.59 13.03 -3.33
N GLY A 94 -29.53 12.28 -2.22
CA GLY A 94 -29.62 12.86 -0.89
C GLY A 94 -30.96 13.59 -0.66
N SER A 95 -30.92 14.71 0.04
CA SER A 95 -32.10 15.55 0.32
C SER A 95 -32.39 16.59 -0.77
N THR A 96 -31.85 16.42 -1.97
CA THR A 96 -32.03 17.37 -3.07
C THR A 96 -33.26 17.06 -3.94
N GLN A 97 -33.59 17.99 -4.83
CA GLN A 97 -34.61 17.76 -5.88
C GLN A 97 -34.09 16.86 -7.02
N TYR A 98 -32.77 16.70 -7.15
CA TYR A 98 -32.12 15.96 -8.24
C TYR A 98 -32.34 14.46 -8.14
N THR A 99 -32.46 13.81 -9.28
CA THR A 99 -32.43 12.35 -9.42
C THR A 99 -30.99 11.91 -9.78
N ALA A 100 -30.74 10.60 -9.73
CA ALA A 100 -29.45 10.05 -10.17
C ALA A 100 -29.18 10.36 -11.65
N GLU A 101 -30.22 10.26 -12.50
CA GLU A 101 -30.12 10.57 -13.94
C GLU A 101 -29.68 12.02 -14.21
N ASP A 102 -30.10 12.98 -13.38
CA ASP A 102 -29.68 14.38 -13.50
C ASP A 102 -28.16 14.53 -13.28
N CYS A 103 -27.56 13.59 -12.55
CA CYS A 103 -26.15 13.61 -12.16
C CYS A 103 -25.22 12.79 -13.08
N PHE A 104 -25.77 12.08 -14.08
CA PHE A 104 -24.94 11.24 -14.94
C PHE A 104 -24.06 12.07 -15.88
N LEU A 105 -22.79 11.68 -15.99
CA LEU A 105 -21.90 12.15 -17.04
C LEU A 105 -22.42 11.70 -18.39
N LYS A 106 -22.36 12.57 -19.40
CA LYS A 106 -22.80 12.29 -20.77
C LYS A 106 -21.61 12.35 -21.73
N VAL A 107 -21.55 11.37 -22.63
CA VAL A 107 -20.60 11.29 -23.72
C VAL A 107 -21.35 11.10 -25.03
N ASN A 108 -21.14 12.00 -25.98
CA ASN A 108 -21.92 12.06 -27.24
C ASN A 108 -23.44 12.21 -27.01
N GLY A 109 -23.82 12.97 -25.98
CA GLY A 109 -25.22 13.26 -25.63
C GLY A 109 -25.90 12.18 -24.77
N GLU A 110 -25.31 11.00 -24.61
CA GLU A 110 -25.91 9.86 -23.90
C GLU A 110 -25.26 9.64 -22.51
N PRO A 111 -26.04 9.22 -21.50
CA PRO A 111 -25.52 8.81 -20.21
C PRO A 111 -24.42 7.74 -20.34
N TYR A 112 -23.30 7.95 -19.66
CA TYR A 112 -22.13 7.08 -19.81
C TYR A 112 -21.99 6.08 -18.65
N SER A 113 -21.76 4.83 -18.99
CA SER A 113 -21.49 3.77 -18.02
C SER A 113 -20.08 3.19 -18.21
N LEU A 114 -19.47 2.79 -17.11
CA LEU A 114 -18.18 2.12 -17.07
C LEU A 114 -18.28 0.90 -16.15
N GLY A 115 -17.89 -0.28 -16.63
CA GLY A 115 -17.95 -1.51 -15.82
C GLY A 115 -19.34 -1.86 -15.28
N GLY A 116 -20.41 -1.42 -15.97
CA GLY A 116 -21.80 -1.68 -15.57
C GLY A 116 -22.42 -0.66 -14.63
N ALA A 117 -21.66 0.30 -14.12
CA ALA A 117 -22.17 1.42 -13.32
C ALA A 117 -22.28 2.70 -14.14
N MET A 118 -23.29 3.52 -13.85
CA MET A 118 -23.39 4.87 -14.41
C MET A 118 -22.34 5.78 -13.75
N CYS A 119 -21.70 6.62 -14.55
CA CYS A 119 -20.71 7.59 -14.06
C CYS A 119 -21.40 8.87 -13.59
N LEU A 120 -21.15 9.29 -12.35
CA LEU A 120 -21.68 10.53 -11.79
C LEU A 120 -20.74 11.70 -12.05
N ASP A 121 -21.30 12.87 -12.38
CA ASP A 121 -20.55 14.12 -12.44
C ASP A 121 -20.10 14.55 -11.03
N PRO A 122 -18.79 14.56 -10.74
CA PRO A 122 -18.30 14.93 -9.40
C PRO A 122 -18.60 16.39 -9.02
N THR A 123 -18.91 17.22 -10.00
CA THR A 123 -19.20 18.65 -9.79
C THR A 123 -20.69 18.91 -9.53
N HIS A 124 -21.55 17.94 -9.82
CA HIS A 124 -23.01 18.11 -9.72
C HIS A 124 -23.48 18.21 -8.26
N PRO A 125 -24.37 19.16 -7.92
CA PRO A 125 -24.85 19.32 -6.54
C PRO A 125 -25.60 18.08 -6.01
N GLY A 126 -26.26 17.32 -6.86
CA GLY A 126 -26.87 16.04 -6.49
C GLY A 126 -25.83 15.00 -6.07
N THR A 127 -24.74 14.84 -6.84
CA THR A 127 -23.62 13.96 -6.48
C THR A 127 -22.98 14.37 -5.15
N LYS A 128 -22.76 15.67 -4.97
CA LYS A 128 -22.24 16.20 -3.70
C LYS A 128 -23.16 15.95 -2.53
N ALA A 129 -24.46 16.10 -2.72
CA ALA A 129 -25.45 15.80 -1.67
C ALA A 129 -25.49 14.29 -1.33
N TRP A 130 -25.38 13.41 -2.34
CA TRP A 130 -25.22 11.98 -2.13
C TRP A 130 -24.00 11.67 -1.26
N ILE A 131 -22.82 12.18 -1.63
CA ILE A 131 -21.58 12.01 -0.89
C ILE A 131 -21.73 12.51 0.55
N SER A 132 -22.21 13.73 0.74
CA SER A 132 -22.39 14.33 2.07
C SER A 132 -23.37 13.52 2.93
N THR A 133 -24.54 13.16 2.41
CA THR A 133 -25.54 12.38 3.14
C THR A 133 -24.97 11.04 3.61
N ARG A 134 -24.29 10.31 2.70
CA ARG A 134 -23.73 8.98 3.04
C ARG A 134 -22.58 9.05 4.03
N ILE A 135 -21.64 9.96 3.84
CA ILE A 135 -20.50 10.10 4.76
C ILE A 135 -20.97 10.55 6.14
N GLN A 136 -21.87 11.51 6.24
CA GLN A 136 -22.40 11.95 7.52
C GLN A 136 -23.20 10.85 8.24
N GLU A 137 -23.98 10.04 7.49
CA GLU A 137 -24.65 8.86 8.03
C GLU A 137 -23.65 7.85 8.61
N MET A 138 -22.62 7.50 7.83
CA MET A 138 -21.55 6.57 8.25
C MET A 138 -20.82 7.07 9.51
N LYS A 139 -20.43 8.35 9.53
CA LYS A 139 -19.78 8.97 10.71
C LYS A 139 -20.69 8.91 11.94
N LYS A 140 -21.98 9.19 11.78
CA LYS A 140 -22.98 9.14 12.87
C LYS A 140 -23.18 7.71 13.39
N GLN A 141 -23.06 6.69 12.52
CA GLN A 141 -23.12 5.28 12.90
C GLN A 141 -21.85 4.80 13.62
N GLY A 142 -20.73 5.53 13.50
CA GLY A 142 -19.47 5.20 14.18
C GLY A 142 -18.35 4.70 13.28
N PHE A 143 -18.55 4.63 11.95
CA PHE A 143 -17.50 4.20 11.03
C PHE A 143 -16.36 5.22 10.93
N ARG A 144 -15.10 4.72 10.87
CA ARG A 144 -13.89 5.56 10.80
C ARG A 144 -12.86 5.07 9.78
N PHE A 145 -13.15 4.03 9.03
CA PHE A 145 -12.40 3.60 7.86
C PHE A 145 -13.36 3.51 6.68
N LEU A 146 -12.95 4.02 5.51
CA LEU A 146 -13.80 4.07 4.33
C LEU A 146 -13.02 3.57 3.11
N LYS A 147 -13.44 2.42 2.56
CA LYS A 147 -12.97 1.95 1.27
C LYS A 147 -13.76 2.66 0.18
N LEU A 148 -13.08 3.55 -0.55
CA LEU A 148 -13.63 4.31 -1.67
C LEU A 148 -13.32 3.57 -2.97
N ASP A 149 -14.34 2.96 -3.55
CA ASP A 149 -14.17 2.15 -4.76
C ASP A 149 -14.77 2.81 -6.00
N PHE A 150 -14.36 2.35 -7.18
CA PHE A 150 -14.80 2.86 -8.48
C PHE A 150 -14.66 4.38 -8.62
N THR A 151 -13.68 4.97 -7.96
CA THR A 151 -13.52 6.43 -7.97
C THR A 151 -13.13 6.95 -9.36
N SER A 152 -12.49 6.11 -10.20
CA SER A 152 -12.18 6.43 -11.60
C SER A 152 -13.41 6.78 -12.45
N HIS A 153 -14.62 6.39 -12.03
CA HIS A 153 -15.88 6.76 -12.71
C HIS A 153 -16.11 8.26 -12.73
N GLY A 154 -15.62 8.98 -11.72
CA GLY A 154 -15.68 10.45 -11.70
C GLY A 154 -14.63 11.12 -12.60
N MET A 155 -13.74 10.36 -13.26
CA MET A 155 -12.70 10.89 -14.12
C MET A 155 -12.94 10.58 -15.62
N VAL A 156 -14.18 10.47 -16.01
CA VAL A 156 -14.58 10.33 -17.40
C VAL A 156 -14.64 11.70 -18.08
N GLN A 157 -13.97 11.84 -19.24
CA GLN A 157 -14.11 13.06 -20.05
C GLN A 157 -15.49 13.08 -20.67
N ALA A 158 -16.32 14.00 -20.20
CA ALA A 158 -17.71 14.17 -20.62
C ALA A 158 -17.89 15.38 -21.55
N ASP A 159 -19.06 15.47 -22.17
CA ASP A 159 -19.42 16.57 -23.06
C ASP A 159 -19.46 17.91 -22.32
N PHE A 160 -19.86 17.89 -21.05
CA PHE A 160 -19.87 19.04 -20.14
C PHE A 160 -19.90 18.58 -18.67
N TYR A 161 -19.58 19.48 -17.77
CA TYR A 161 -19.71 19.33 -16.33
C TYR A 161 -20.64 20.39 -15.76
N TYR A 162 -21.33 20.07 -14.68
CA TYR A 162 -22.30 20.99 -14.06
C TYR A 162 -21.63 22.30 -13.59
N ALA A 163 -20.45 22.22 -13.00
CA ALA A 163 -19.72 23.39 -12.52
C ALA A 163 -19.20 24.22 -13.69
N LYS A 164 -19.59 25.49 -13.74
CA LYS A 164 -19.13 26.45 -14.77
C LYS A 164 -17.61 26.59 -14.71
N GLY A 165 -16.98 26.52 -15.87
CA GLY A 165 -15.53 26.66 -16.02
C GLY A 165 -14.71 25.39 -15.81
N VAL A 166 -15.35 24.29 -15.39
CA VAL A 166 -14.75 22.95 -15.40
C VAL A 166 -14.91 22.37 -16.81
N THR A 167 -13.79 22.00 -17.43
CA THR A 167 -13.75 21.56 -18.84
C THR A 167 -13.06 20.22 -19.02
N THR A 168 -12.36 19.74 -18.01
CA THR A 168 -11.62 18.49 -18.07
C THR A 168 -12.06 17.50 -16.99
N ALA A 169 -11.94 16.20 -17.29
CA ALA A 169 -12.22 15.14 -16.35
C ALA A 169 -11.40 15.27 -15.05
N MET A 170 -10.15 15.68 -15.17
CA MET A 170 -9.23 15.89 -14.04
C MET A 170 -9.73 16.99 -13.10
N GLU A 171 -10.16 18.14 -13.64
CA GLU A 171 -10.72 19.24 -12.85
C GLU A 171 -12.01 18.82 -12.14
N ALA A 172 -12.91 18.10 -12.85
CA ALA A 172 -14.15 17.60 -12.29
C ALA A 172 -13.90 16.61 -11.14
N TYR A 173 -13.01 15.65 -11.37
CA TYR A 173 -12.60 14.66 -10.38
C TYR A 173 -11.99 15.29 -9.12
N ASN A 174 -11.06 16.22 -9.33
CA ASN A 174 -10.43 16.97 -8.25
C ASN A 174 -11.44 17.80 -7.44
N ASN A 175 -12.43 18.41 -8.12
CA ASN A 175 -13.52 19.14 -7.47
C ASN A 175 -14.38 18.21 -6.58
N GLY A 176 -14.71 17.01 -7.07
CA GLY A 176 -15.47 16.01 -6.31
C GLY A 176 -14.71 15.47 -5.11
N LEU A 177 -13.45 15.11 -5.27
CA LEU A 177 -12.61 14.62 -4.17
C LEU A 177 -12.34 15.69 -3.12
N SER A 178 -12.08 16.93 -3.54
CA SER A 178 -11.94 18.05 -2.60
C SER A 178 -13.20 18.29 -1.76
N TYR A 179 -14.37 18.08 -2.36
CA TYR A 179 -15.63 18.15 -1.63
C TYR A 179 -15.79 16.96 -0.66
N LEU A 180 -15.47 15.74 -1.12
CA LEU A 180 -15.55 14.51 -0.31
C LEU A 180 -14.67 14.63 0.93
N THR A 181 -13.40 15.00 0.77
CA THR A 181 -12.47 15.15 1.89
C THR A 181 -12.91 16.24 2.85
N LYS A 182 -13.44 17.34 2.36
CA LYS A 182 -14.02 18.39 3.22
C LYS A 182 -15.14 17.83 4.12
N VAL A 183 -16.04 16.99 3.56
CA VAL A 183 -17.12 16.35 4.35
C VAL A 183 -16.56 15.32 5.33
N VAL A 184 -15.52 14.58 4.94
CA VAL A 184 -14.82 13.63 5.82
C VAL A 184 -14.17 14.36 6.99
N ASP A 185 -13.56 15.51 6.75
CA ASP A 185 -12.84 16.30 7.77
C ASP A 185 -13.79 17.11 8.69
N GLU A 186 -15.09 17.17 8.39
CA GLU A 186 -16.06 17.81 9.30
C GLU A 186 -16.16 17.05 10.61
N GLY A 187 -15.85 17.72 11.74
CA GLY A 187 -15.86 17.17 13.11
C GLY A 187 -14.48 16.71 13.57
N ASP A 188 -14.40 16.20 14.79
CA ASP A 188 -13.14 16.03 15.53
C ASP A 188 -12.46 14.66 15.35
N GLU A 189 -13.10 13.71 14.64
CA GLU A 189 -12.55 12.37 14.47
C GLU A 189 -12.13 12.08 13.04
N PRO A 190 -10.84 11.77 12.80
CA PRO A 190 -10.33 11.45 11.48
C PRO A 190 -10.92 10.14 10.95
N MET A 191 -11.10 10.07 9.64
CA MET A 191 -11.56 8.90 8.92
C MET A 191 -10.47 8.47 7.94
N PHE A 192 -10.09 7.18 7.95
CA PHE A 192 -9.15 6.64 6.97
C PHE A 192 -9.83 6.49 5.61
N LEU A 193 -9.21 6.97 4.56
CA LEU A 193 -9.67 6.83 3.18
C LEU A 193 -8.74 5.91 2.39
N SER A 194 -9.25 4.73 2.01
CA SER A 194 -8.56 3.78 1.13
C SER A 194 -9.13 3.83 -0.28
N PHE A 195 -8.34 4.20 -1.27
CA PHE A 195 -8.76 4.25 -2.66
C PHE A 195 -8.60 2.91 -3.37
N SER A 196 -9.69 2.45 -4.00
CA SER A 196 -9.72 1.28 -4.87
C SER A 196 -10.29 1.67 -6.24
N ILE A 197 -9.82 1.05 -7.34
CA ILE A 197 -10.16 1.42 -8.72
C ILE A 197 -10.06 2.94 -8.91
N SER A 198 -8.89 3.48 -8.57
CA SER A 198 -8.62 4.92 -8.53
C SER A 198 -7.44 5.27 -9.43
N PRO A 199 -7.43 6.45 -10.05
CA PRO A 199 -6.23 7.01 -10.67
C PRO A 199 -5.08 7.12 -9.68
N LEU A 200 -3.84 7.24 -10.19
CA LEU A 200 -2.65 7.29 -9.36
C LEU A 200 -2.48 8.63 -8.60
N PHE A 201 -2.91 9.73 -9.16
CA PHE A 201 -2.51 11.08 -8.71
C PHE A 201 -3.37 11.76 -7.63
N PRO A 202 -4.52 11.26 -7.13
CA PRO A 202 -5.25 11.93 -6.05
C PRO A 202 -4.67 11.65 -4.65
N TYR A 203 -3.34 11.52 -4.53
CA TYR A 203 -2.65 11.09 -3.31
C TYR A 203 -2.90 12.00 -2.10
N HIS A 204 -3.16 13.28 -2.31
CA HIS A 204 -3.44 14.23 -1.23
C HIS A 204 -4.88 14.20 -0.70
N TYR A 205 -5.73 13.33 -1.26
CA TYR A 205 -7.12 13.15 -0.81
C TYR A 205 -7.37 11.86 -0.03
N GLY A 206 -6.40 10.96 0.05
CA GLY A 206 -6.56 9.66 0.71
C GLY A 206 -5.32 9.18 1.43
N ASN A 207 -5.50 8.22 2.32
CA ASN A 207 -4.42 7.65 3.11
C ASN A 207 -3.75 6.48 2.41
N SER A 208 -4.52 5.66 1.70
CA SER A 208 -3.97 4.55 0.93
C SER A 208 -4.56 4.45 -0.46
N ARG A 209 -3.84 3.76 -1.33
CA ARG A 209 -4.30 3.40 -2.66
C ARG A 209 -3.94 1.95 -2.95
N ARG A 210 -4.90 1.21 -3.49
CA ARG A 210 -4.69 -0.17 -3.93
C ARG A 210 -3.76 -0.24 -5.13
N VAL A 211 -2.74 -1.11 -5.05
CA VAL A 211 -1.69 -1.19 -6.07
C VAL A 211 -2.11 -1.96 -7.33
N GLY A 212 -3.12 -2.84 -7.21
CA GLY A 212 -3.61 -3.69 -8.32
C GLY A 212 -5.11 -3.89 -8.30
N CYS A 213 -5.59 -4.86 -9.10
CA CYS A 213 -6.98 -5.34 -9.04
C CYS A 213 -7.19 -6.28 -7.85
N ASP A 214 -8.42 -6.83 -7.73
CA ASP A 214 -8.75 -7.80 -6.70
C ASP A 214 -7.82 -9.01 -6.78
N THR A 215 -7.32 -9.46 -5.64
CA THR A 215 -6.36 -10.56 -5.53
C THR A 215 -6.80 -11.58 -4.49
N TRP A 216 -6.56 -12.85 -4.77
CA TRP A 216 -6.91 -13.96 -3.90
C TRP A 216 -5.68 -14.75 -3.44
N ALA A 217 -5.85 -16.03 -3.13
CA ALA A 217 -4.90 -16.78 -2.33
C ALA A 217 -3.74 -17.41 -3.11
N ASP A 218 -3.91 -17.70 -4.41
CA ASP A 218 -2.91 -18.47 -5.16
C ASP A 218 -1.65 -17.67 -5.46
N ILE A 219 -0.57 -18.41 -5.76
CA ILE A 219 0.74 -17.80 -5.99
C ILE A 219 0.77 -16.85 -7.19
N GLY A 220 -0.05 -17.09 -8.22
CA GLY A 220 -0.15 -16.20 -9.38
C GLY A 220 -0.76 -14.85 -9.00
N GLN A 221 -1.72 -14.83 -8.08
CA GLN A 221 -2.28 -13.59 -7.54
C GLN A 221 -1.27 -12.85 -6.66
N THR A 222 -0.45 -13.58 -5.91
CA THR A 222 0.68 -12.99 -5.16
C THR A 222 1.69 -12.36 -6.12
N GLU A 223 2.10 -13.07 -7.19
CA GLU A 223 3.01 -12.55 -8.20
C GLU A 223 2.43 -11.29 -8.87
N TYR A 224 1.14 -11.29 -9.21
CA TYR A 224 0.44 -10.13 -9.78
C TYR A 224 0.53 -8.91 -8.85
N CYS A 225 0.28 -9.08 -7.55
CA CYS A 225 0.42 -8.00 -6.56
C CYS A 225 1.87 -7.50 -6.48
N MET A 226 2.84 -8.43 -6.44
CA MET A 226 4.26 -8.10 -6.38
C MET A 226 4.77 -7.46 -7.67
N ASN A 227 4.20 -7.78 -8.82
CA ASN A 227 4.48 -7.09 -10.09
C ASN A 227 4.12 -5.60 -9.99
N ALA A 228 2.99 -5.27 -9.39
CA ALA A 228 2.57 -3.88 -9.23
C ALA A 228 3.60 -3.05 -8.44
N ILE A 229 4.18 -3.60 -7.36
CA ILE A 229 5.20 -2.87 -6.59
C ILE A 229 6.62 -3.04 -7.15
N SER A 230 6.89 -4.00 -8.03
CA SER A 230 8.17 -4.07 -8.75
C SER A 230 8.49 -2.79 -9.53
N GLY A 231 7.47 -2.13 -10.06
CA GLY A 231 7.62 -0.83 -10.74
C GLY A 231 6.98 0.34 -10.00
N GLY A 232 6.10 0.08 -9.03
CA GLY A 232 5.26 1.07 -8.35
C GLY A 232 5.52 1.25 -6.85
N TRP A 233 6.54 0.63 -6.27
CA TRP A 233 6.87 0.74 -4.84
C TRP A 233 6.97 2.19 -4.35
N TRP A 234 7.46 3.09 -5.18
CA TRP A 234 7.65 4.51 -4.90
C TRP A 234 6.34 5.27 -4.64
N THR A 235 5.17 4.70 -4.95
CA THR A 235 3.88 5.31 -4.62
C THR A 235 3.66 5.42 -3.11
N ASP A 236 4.38 4.63 -2.32
CA ASP A 236 4.50 4.77 -0.87
C ASP A 236 5.08 6.13 -0.40
N LEU A 237 5.76 6.83 -1.29
CA LEU A 237 6.24 8.19 -1.06
C LEU A 237 5.14 9.25 -1.26
N LEU A 238 4.02 8.88 -1.86
CA LEU A 238 2.88 9.76 -2.14
C LEU A 238 1.70 9.50 -1.21
N TYR A 239 1.35 8.22 -1.02
CA TYR A 239 0.32 7.78 -0.09
C TYR A 239 0.94 7.41 1.25
N GLN A 240 0.17 7.47 2.31
CA GLN A 240 0.61 7.00 3.61
C GLN A 240 0.86 5.49 3.61
N TYR A 241 0.05 4.74 2.85
CA TYR A 241 0.19 3.29 2.67
C TYR A 241 -0.16 2.86 1.25
N ASN A 242 0.54 1.86 0.75
CA ASN A 242 0.12 1.09 -0.40
C ASN A 242 -0.75 -0.09 0.05
N ASP A 243 -1.84 -0.32 -0.66
CA ASP A 243 -2.81 -1.36 -0.34
C ASP A 243 -2.63 -2.57 -1.28
N PRO A 244 -2.24 -3.75 -0.77
CA PRO A 244 -2.08 -4.99 -1.55
C PRO A 244 -3.39 -5.67 -1.91
N ASP A 245 -4.54 -5.04 -1.60
CA ASP A 245 -5.86 -5.67 -1.56
C ASP A 245 -6.00 -6.71 -0.44
N HIS A 246 -7.13 -7.36 -0.39
CA HIS A 246 -7.45 -8.35 0.64
C HIS A 246 -6.51 -9.57 0.61
N LEU A 247 -5.93 -9.87 1.76
CA LEU A 247 -5.06 -11.03 1.94
C LEU A 247 -5.93 -12.27 2.20
N VAL A 248 -6.22 -13.03 1.16
CA VAL A 248 -6.94 -14.30 1.29
C VAL A 248 -5.94 -15.44 1.38
N MET A 249 -6.12 -16.36 2.34
CA MET A 249 -5.32 -17.57 2.53
C MET A 249 -6.14 -18.82 2.24
N VAL A 250 -7.42 -18.81 2.64
CA VAL A 250 -8.30 -19.98 2.55
C VAL A 250 -9.63 -19.59 1.92
N GLY A 251 -10.04 -20.31 0.94
CA GLY A 251 -11.29 -20.07 0.24
C GLY A 251 -11.13 -19.29 -1.05
N SER A 252 -12.20 -19.14 -1.75
CA SER A 252 -12.30 -18.35 -2.96
C SER A 252 -13.47 -17.39 -2.83
N GLY A 253 -13.27 -16.14 -3.18
CA GLY A 253 -14.35 -15.33 -3.70
C GLY A 253 -14.83 -15.90 -5.03
N GLY A 254 -15.91 -15.36 -5.58
CA GLY A 254 -16.59 -15.90 -6.75
C GLY A 254 -15.78 -16.00 -8.07
N TRP A 255 -14.52 -15.63 -8.08
CA TRP A 255 -13.68 -15.52 -9.28
C TRP A 255 -12.71 -16.67 -9.51
N GLY A 256 -12.86 -17.78 -8.78
CA GLY A 256 -12.22 -19.06 -9.12
C GLY A 256 -10.84 -19.30 -8.56
N SER A 257 -10.44 -18.61 -7.50
CA SER A 257 -9.22 -18.95 -6.77
C SER A 257 -9.32 -20.33 -6.12
N PRO A 258 -8.19 -21.08 -6.00
CA PRO A 258 -8.20 -22.39 -5.34
C PRO A 258 -8.69 -22.26 -3.90
N LYS A 259 -9.50 -23.21 -3.45
CA LYS A 259 -10.04 -23.23 -2.08
C LYS A 259 -9.02 -23.63 -1.01
N ASN A 260 -7.93 -24.30 -1.41
CA ASN A 260 -6.93 -24.87 -0.50
C ASN A 260 -5.54 -24.57 -1.04
N CYS A 261 -5.05 -23.36 -0.84
CA CYS A 261 -3.68 -23.03 -1.10
C CYS A 261 -2.75 -23.71 -0.09
N THR A 262 -1.52 -23.97 -0.50
CA THR A 262 -0.49 -24.54 0.38
C THR A 262 -0.10 -23.54 1.45
N LEU A 263 0.55 -24.03 2.51
CA LEU A 263 1.08 -23.15 3.55
C LEU A 263 2.15 -22.18 3.01
N GLY A 264 2.92 -22.62 2.01
CA GLY A 264 3.88 -21.77 1.30
C GLY A 264 3.20 -20.61 0.57
N GLU A 265 2.15 -20.90 -0.20
CA GLU A 265 1.35 -19.86 -0.87
C GLU A 265 0.74 -18.87 0.13
N ASN A 266 0.28 -19.36 1.29
CA ASN A 266 -0.26 -18.50 2.35
C ASN A 266 0.83 -17.61 2.95
N ARG A 267 2.06 -18.13 3.22
CA ARG A 267 3.20 -17.31 3.65
C ARG A 267 3.53 -16.24 2.61
N ALA A 268 3.60 -16.62 1.33
CA ALA A 268 3.89 -15.70 0.24
C ALA A 268 2.81 -14.61 0.14
N ARG A 269 1.52 -14.96 0.18
CA ARG A 269 0.43 -13.98 0.15
C ARG A 269 0.45 -13.03 1.34
N PHE A 270 0.62 -13.56 2.55
CA PHE A 270 0.71 -12.75 3.77
C PHE A 270 1.93 -11.82 3.76
N THR A 271 3.10 -12.34 3.34
CA THR A 271 4.32 -11.53 3.20
C THR A 271 4.13 -10.44 2.14
N SER A 272 3.39 -10.70 1.05
CA SER A 272 3.13 -9.67 0.03
C SER A 272 2.39 -8.46 0.62
N GLY A 273 1.50 -8.67 1.58
CA GLY A 273 0.88 -7.59 2.35
C GLY A 273 1.91 -6.80 3.16
N ALA A 274 2.73 -7.52 3.93
CA ALA A 274 3.74 -6.92 4.78
C ALA A 274 4.77 -6.07 4.01
N VAL A 275 5.18 -6.51 2.82
CA VAL A 275 6.13 -5.76 1.97
C VAL A 275 5.47 -4.72 1.07
N THR A 276 4.14 -4.68 1.01
CA THR A 276 3.40 -3.64 0.27
C THR A 276 2.99 -2.49 1.16
N GLY A 277 2.50 -2.74 2.40
CA GLY A 277 2.23 -1.69 3.37
C GLY A 277 0.95 -1.79 4.18
N MET A 278 0.04 -2.75 3.91
CA MET A 278 -1.19 -2.95 4.68
C MET A 278 -1.50 -4.43 4.90
N MET A 279 -2.13 -4.76 6.03
CA MET A 279 -2.41 -6.13 6.47
C MET A 279 -3.91 -6.36 6.67
N MET A 280 -4.70 -6.27 5.60
CA MET A 280 -6.13 -6.49 5.62
C MET A 280 -6.46 -7.90 5.13
N VAL A 281 -6.66 -8.84 6.05
CA VAL A 281 -7.00 -10.24 5.75
C VAL A 281 -8.50 -10.37 5.43
N ALA A 282 -8.88 -11.35 4.60
CA ALA A 282 -10.27 -11.45 4.16
C ALA A 282 -10.81 -12.88 4.15
N ASP A 283 -10.21 -13.78 4.93
CA ASP A 283 -10.73 -15.14 5.13
C ASP A 283 -12.00 -15.13 6.00
N ASN A 284 -12.83 -16.15 5.86
CA ASN A 284 -13.92 -16.38 6.79
C ASN A 284 -13.38 -17.00 8.08
N PHE A 285 -13.60 -16.35 9.23
CA PHE A 285 -13.25 -16.85 10.56
C PHE A 285 -14.48 -17.15 11.43
N ALA A 286 -15.69 -16.96 10.91
CA ALA A 286 -16.93 -17.25 11.63
C ALA A 286 -17.26 -18.74 11.54
N LEU A 287 -17.10 -19.48 12.66
CA LEU A 287 -17.40 -20.92 12.74
C LEU A 287 -18.91 -21.20 12.66
N ASN A 288 -19.72 -20.21 13.03
CA ASN A 288 -21.18 -20.30 13.01
C ASN A 288 -21.80 -19.70 11.74
N ASP A 289 -20.98 -19.32 10.74
CA ASP A 289 -21.47 -18.82 9.46
C ASP A 289 -22.03 -19.97 8.61
N ASP A 290 -23.29 -19.85 8.23
CA ASP A 290 -24.02 -20.82 7.40
C ASP A 290 -24.07 -20.43 5.91
N SER A 291 -23.40 -19.32 5.53
CA SER A 291 -23.33 -18.86 4.13
C SER A 291 -22.66 -19.88 3.19
N GLY A 292 -21.87 -20.80 3.77
CA GLY A 292 -21.08 -21.79 3.05
C GLY A 292 -19.86 -21.22 2.33
N ASN A 293 -19.48 -19.97 2.60
CA ASN A 293 -18.32 -19.32 2.01
C ASN A 293 -17.06 -19.50 2.86
N GLY A 294 -16.08 -20.18 2.26
CA GLY A 294 -14.81 -20.48 2.91
C GLY A 294 -14.89 -21.65 3.91
N ASP A 295 -13.76 -21.93 4.52
CA ASP A 295 -13.60 -22.94 5.58
C ASP A 295 -13.05 -22.24 6.83
N ALA A 296 -13.95 -21.83 7.72
CA ALA A 296 -13.59 -21.06 8.91
C ALA A 296 -12.65 -21.81 9.85
N ALA A 297 -12.80 -23.14 9.97
CA ALA A 297 -11.92 -23.96 10.81
C ALA A 297 -10.49 -24.00 10.23
N LEU A 298 -10.37 -24.18 8.92
CA LEU A 298 -9.08 -24.13 8.25
C LEU A 298 -8.49 -22.71 8.28
N SER A 299 -9.30 -21.66 8.10
CA SER A 299 -8.85 -20.27 8.21
C SER A 299 -8.27 -19.98 9.60
N ARG A 300 -8.93 -20.41 10.68
CA ARG A 300 -8.39 -20.27 12.05
C ARG A 300 -7.11 -21.07 12.26
N ALA A 301 -7.02 -22.28 11.70
CA ALA A 301 -5.77 -23.06 11.74
C ALA A 301 -4.63 -22.35 10.98
N ARG A 302 -4.90 -21.80 9.79
CA ARG A 302 -3.93 -21.02 9.01
C ARG A 302 -3.52 -19.74 9.75
N ALA A 303 -4.45 -19.06 10.40
CA ALA A 303 -4.16 -17.87 11.19
C ALA A 303 -3.14 -18.15 12.31
N GLN A 304 -3.22 -19.31 12.96
CA GLN A 304 -2.24 -19.71 13.98
C GLN A 304 -0.83 -19.88 13.42
N GLU A 305 -0.71 -20.43 12.21
CA GLU A 305 0.58 -20.69 11.58
C GLU A 305 1.17 -19.46 10.88
N ILE A 306 0.33 -18.54 10.42
CA ILE A 306 0.71 -17.40 9.56
C ILE A 306 0.57 -16.07 10.30
N MET A 307 -0.66 -15.74 10.76
CA MET A 307 -0.97 -14.40 11.29
C MET A 307 -0.38 -14.14 12.68
N MET A 308 -0.05 -15.19 13.43
CA MET A 308 0.54 -15.09 14.77
C MET A 308 2.08 -15.04 14.75
N ASN A 309 2.71 -14.95 13.57
CA ASN A 309 4.15 -14.74 13.48
C ASN A 309 4.50 -13.30 13.83
N LYS A 310 5.05 -13.10 15.04
CA LYS A 310 5.33 -11.76 15.57
C LYS A 310 6.43 -11.03 14.81
N ASP A 311 7.44 -11.74 14.31
CA ASP A 311 8.54 -11.13 13.54
C ASP A 311 8.04 -10.57 12.20
N ILE A 312 7.13 -11.29 11.53
CA ILE A 312 6.52 -10.82 10.28
C ILE A 312 5.56 -9.64 10.57
N ASN A 313 4.79 -9.70 11.64
CA ASN A 313 3.88 -8.61 12.03
C ASN A 313 4.65 -7.34 12.43
N GLU A 314 5.79 -7.48 13.14
CA GLU A 314 6.69 -6.36 13.45
C GLU A 314 7.22 -5.69 12.16
N MET A 315 7.66 -6.49 11.19
CA MET A 315 8.06 -5.98 9.88
C MET A 315 6.91 -5.31 9.14
N ALA A 316 5.73 -5.90 9.16
CA ALA A 316 4.53 -5.36 8.52
C ALA A 316 4.06 -4.02 9.14
N ASP A 317 4.27 -3.84 10.45
CA ASP A 317 3.90 -2.60 11.16
C ASP A 317 4.73 -1.37 10.72
N LEU A 318 5.83 -1.58 10.00
CA LEU A 318 6.52 -0.48 9.33
C LEU A 318 5.61 0.26 8.36
N GLY A 319 4.61 -0.41 7.78
CA GLY A 319 3.64 0.17 6.85
C GLY A 319 4.27 0.72 5.57
N ARG A 320 5.39 0.12 5.13
CA ARG A 320 6.21 0.62 4.01
C ARG A 320 6.25 -0.35 2.85
N SER A 321 6.26 0.19 1.64
CA SER A 321 6.54 -0.62 0.46
C SER A 321 8.05 -0.89 0.34
N PHE A 322 8.40 -2.15 0.21
CA PHE A 322 9.78 -2.57 0.00
C PHE A 322 10.22 -2.27 -1.42
N MET A 323 11.44 -1.83 -1.57
CA MET A 323 12.07 -1.56 -2.85
C MET A 323 12.52 -2.87 -3.50
N PRO A 324 12.24 -3.11 -4.79
CA PRO A 324 12.72 -4.29 -5.48
C PRO A 324 14.24 -4.28 -5.65
N VAL A 325 14.85 -5.45 -5.51
CA VAL A 325 16.23 -5.69 -5.92
C VAL A 325 16.18 -6.20 -7.37
N TYR A 326 16.46 -5.30 -8.32
CA TYR A 326 16.27 -5.58 -9.74
C TYR A 326 17.19 -6.67 -10.30
N GLY A 327 16.68 -7.41 -11.25
CA GLY A 327 17.39 -8.48 -11.94
C GLY A 327 17.15 -9.88 -11.36
N HIS A 328 16.25 -10.00 -10.40
CA HIS A 328 15.88 -11.26 -9.76
C HIS A 328 14.46 -11.69 -10.16
N LYS A 329 14.19 -11.74 -11.47
CA LYS A 329 12.90 -12.19 -12.02
C LYS A 329 12.87 -13.68 -12.26
N GLU A 330 11.86 -14.34 -11.71
CA GLU A 330 11.52 -15.70 -12.09
C GLU A 330 10.09 -15.72 -12.63
N HIS A 331 9.88 -16.47 -13.69
CA HIS A 331 8.59 -16.59 -14.34
C HIS A 331 7.95 -17.93 -14.00
N ASN A 332 6.70 -17.90 -13.55
CA ASN A 332 5.83 -19.07 -13.50
C ASN A 332 5.08 -19.30 -14.83
N GLY A 333 5.43 -18.58 -15.90
CA GLY A 333 4.72 -18.55 -17.18
C GLY A 333 3.64 -17.47 -17.29
N ASN A 334 3.49 -16.64 -16.26
CA ASN A 334 2.56 -15.51 -16.25
C ASN A 334 3.17 -14.30 -16.99
N ALA A 335 2.35 -13.54 -17.71
CA ALA A 335 2.77 -12.27 -18.35
C ALA A 335 3.12 -11.18 -17.31
N ASP A 336 2.62 -11.30 -16.10
CA ASP A 336 2.78 -10.32 -15.01
C ASP A 336 3.99 -10.64 -14.10
N ALA A 337 5.13 -10.96 -14.69
CA ALA A 337 6.33 -11.30 -13.94
C ALA A 337 6.77 -10.21 -12.95
N ALA A 338 6.90 -10.59 -11.70
CA ALA A 338 7.42 -9.74 -10.62
C ALA A 338 8.93 -9.95 -10.41
N GLU A 339 9.58 -8.98 -9.77
CA GLU A 339 10.85 -9.24 -9.12
C GLU A 339 10.62 -10.26 -7.98
N THR A 340 11.62 -11.08 -7.69
CA THR A 340 11.53 -12.06 -6.60
C THR A 340 12.11 -11.54 -5.29
N CYS A 341 12.91 -10.50 -5.34
CA CYS A 341 13.60 -9.96 -4.18
C CYS A 341 13.18 -8.52 -3.91
N PHE A 342 12.84 -8.24 -2.65
CA PHE A 342 12.45 -6.90 -2.17
C PHE A 342 13.15 -6.61 -0.84
N MET A 343 13.57 -5.35 -0.64
CA MET A 343 14.28 -4.94 0.56
C MET A 343 13.74 -3.64 1.16
N HIS A 344 13.92 -3.49 2.46
CA HIS A 344 13.68 -2.24 3.16
C HIS A 344 14.69 -2.04 4.30
N HIS A 345 15.29 -0.86 4.33
CA HIS A 345 16.18 -0.45 5.41
C HIS A 345 15.44 0.36 6.46
N THR A 346 15.62 0.02 7.72
CA THR A 346 15.32 0.88 8.87
C THR A 346 16.65 1.34 9.51
N GLU A 347 16.58 2.10 10.57
CA GLU A 347 17.79 2.46 11.34
C GLU A 347 18.49 1.21 11.89
N GLU A 348 17.73 0.28 12.45
CA GLU A 348 18.23 -0.91 13.15
C GLU A 348 18.34 -2.15 12.27
N TYR A 349 17.48 -2.29 11.26
CA TYR A 349 17.39 -3.50 10.45
C TYR A 349 17.48 -3.24 8.95
N LEU A 350 17.93 -4.28 8.23
CA LEU A 350 17.61 -4.47 6.83
C LEU A 350 16.73 -5.71 6.71
N TYR A 351 15.56 -5.56 6.09
CA TYR A 351 14.67 -6.65 5.74
C TYR A 351 14.81 -6.99 4.25
N VAL A 352 14.88 -8.30 3.96
CA VAL A 352 14.97 -8.83 2.59
C VAL A 352 13.97 -9.95 2.44
N ALA A 353 12.97 -9.79 1.57
CA ALA A 353 11.98 -10.81 1.23
C ALA A 353 12.33 -11.42 -0.12
N VAL A 354 12.42 -12.75 -0.20
CA VAL A 354 12.72 -13.50 -1.43
C VAL A 354 11.55 -14.44 -1.71
N PHE A 355 10.81 -14.16 -2.76
CA PHE A 355 9.66 -14.93 -3.22
C PHE A 355 10.08 -15.97 -4.26
N ASN A 356 9.39 -17.08 -4.27
CA ASN A 356 9.44 -18.08 -5.33
C ASN A 356 8.02 -18.31 -5.88
N TYR A 357 7.75 -17.84 -7.09
CA TYR A 357 6.43 -17.97 -7.73
C TYR A 357 6.30 -19.27 -8.54
N THR A 358 7.33 -20.12 -8.61
CA THR A 358 7.40 -21.29 -9.47
C THR A 358 6.97 -22.58 -8.78
N ASP A 359 6.72 -23.64 -9.55
CA ASP A 359 6.37 -24.99 -9.06
C ASP A 359 7.58 -25.77 -8.52
N GLY A 360 8.79 -25.29 -8.71
CA GLY A 360 10.03 -25.87 -8.25
C GLY A 360 10.68 -25.07 -7.13
N GLU A 361 11.63 -25.69 -6.42
CA GLU A 361 12.47 -24.99 -5.46
C GLU A 361 13.38 -23.98 -6.19
N SER A 362 13.50 -22.75 -5.68
CA SER A 362 14.42 -21.72 -6.17
C SER A 362 15.60 -21.57 -5.22
N SER A 363 16.81 -21.53 -5.75
CA SER A 363 18.03 -21.32 -4.98
C SER A 363 18.92 -20.32 -5.70
N GLY A 364 19.57 -19.45 -4.93
CA GLY A 364 20.45 -18.44 -5.49
C GLY A 364 21.19 -17.67 -4.41
N SER A 365 21.84 -16.61 -4.82
CA SER A 365 22.50 -15.67 -3.91
C SER A 365 22.26 -14.23 -4.35
N ILE A 366 22.29 -13.32 -3.40
CA ILE A 366 22.18 -11.88 -3.60
C ILE A 366 23.44 -11.25 -3.03
N PRO A 367 24.26 -10.54 -3.85
CA PRO A 367 25.40 -9.80 -3.35
C PRO A 367 24.99 -8.79 -2.26
N LEU A 368 25.72 -8.74 -1.15
CA LEU A 368 25.45 -7.77 -0.08
C LEU A 368 25.51 -6.32 -0.59
N SER A 369 26.36 -6.06 -1.58
CA SER A 369 26.44 -4.75 -2.25
C SER A 369 25.15 -4.39 -3.00
N GLY A 370 24.39 -5.38 -3.47
CA GLY A 370 23.06 -5.20 -4.08
C GLY A 370 21.96 -4.94 -3.05
N LEU A 371 22.24 -5.24 -1.79
CA LEU A 371 21.38 -4.96 -0.63
C LEU A 371 21.81 -3.70 0.12
N ASP A 372 22.74 -2.91 -0.42
CA ASP A 372 23.29 -1.71 0.20
C ASP A 372 23.84 -1.95 1.64
N ILE A 373 24.45 -3.11 1.88
CA ILE A 373 25.06 -3.50 3.16
C ILE A 373 26.40 -4.23 2.90
N ALA A 374 27.33 -4.21 3.85
CA ALA A 374 28.59 -4.94 3.79
C ALA A 374 28.69 -5.95 4.94
N LEU A 375 29.55 -6.96 4.81
CA LEU A 375 29.73 -8.04 5.80
C LEU A 375 30.02 -7.53 7.22
N GLY A 376 30.68 -6.38 7.35
CA GLY A 376 30.98 -5.75 8.64
C GLY A 376 29.86 -4.97 9.29
N ASP A 377 28.78 -4.70 8.57
CA ASP A 377 27.73 -3.74 8.95
C ASP A 377 26.61 -4.35 9.81
N PHE A 378 26.58 -5.67 9.95
CA PHE A 378 25.57 -6.38 10.74
C PHE A 378 26.23 -7.43 11.65
N ASP A 379 25.51 -7.91 12.64
CA ASP A 379 25.99 -8.95 13.58
C ASP A 379 25.18 -10.24 13.46
N THR A 380 23.90 -10.18 13.15
CA THR A 380 23.03 -11.36 13.03
C THR A 380 22.10 -11.24 11.83
N VAL A 381 21.77 -12.39 11.25
CA VAL A 381 20.70 -12.52 10.24
C VAL A 381 19.74 -13.59 10.71
N LYS A 382 18.45 -13.26 10.73
CA LYS A 382 17.37 -14.19 11.12
C LYS A 382 16.44 -14.39 9.94
N GLU A 383 16.06 -15.65 9.65
CA GLU A 383 14.94 -15.94 8.75
C GLU A 383 13.64 -15.92 9.57
N LEU A 384 12.70 -15.03 9.21
CA LEU A 384 11.59 -14.67 10.08
C LEU A 384 10.45 -15.70 10.12
N TRP A 385 10.31 -16.53 9.07
CA TRP A 385 9.28 -17.59 9.06
C TRP A 385 9.69 -18.81 9.90
N SER A 386 10.95 -19.22 9.82
CA SER A 386 11.47 -20.35 10.61
C SER A 386 12.00 -19.95 11.99
N GLY A 387 12.37 -18.67 12.16
CA GLY A 387 13.05 -18.18 13.35
C GLY A 387 14.53 -18.54 13.41
N GLU A 388 15.09 -19.19 12.38
CA GLU A 388 16.47 -19.65 12.35
C GLU A 388 17.47 -18.54 12.14
N THR A 389 18.63 -18.64 12.78
CA THR A 389 19.78 -17.79 12.49
C THR A 389 20.45 -18.25 11.19
N VAL A 390 20.69 -17.31 10.30
CA VAL A 390 21.33 -17.55 9.00
C VAL A 390 22.78 -17.09 9.05
N VAL A 391 23.69 -17.96 8.61
CA VAL A 391 25.09 -17.62 8.44
C VAL A 391 25.29 -17.06 7.03
N VAL A 392 25.76 -15.83 6.95
CA VAL A 392 26.20 -15.20 5.70
C VAL A 392 27.68 -15.49 5.53
N ASP A 393 28.04 -16.30 4.54
CA ASP A 393 29.42 -16.66 4.22
C ASP A 393 29.87 -15.88 2.98
N GLY A 394 30.93 -15.09 3.17
CA GLY A 394 31.44 -14.20 2.12
C GLY A 394 30.55 -12.93 1.97
N GLU A 395 30.45 -12.42 0.75
CA GLU A 395 29.78 -11.15 0.42
C GLU A 395 28.42 -11.37 -0.24
N GLU A 396 27.75 -12.51 0.04
CA GLU A 396 26.48 -12.87 -0.56
C GLU A 396 25.51 -13.48 0.47
N LEU A 397 24.22 -13.09 0.37
CA LEU A 397 23.12 -13.78 1.03
C LEU A 397 22.68 -14.96 0.16
N SER A 398 23.03 -16.17 0.53
CA SER A 398 22.51 -17.38 -0.12
C SER A 398 21.11 -17.71 0.37
N TYR A 399 20.24 -18.10 -0.54
CA TYR A 399 18.86 -18.48 -0.22
C TYR A 399 18.42 -19.77 -0.93
N LYS A 400 17.45 -20.41 -0.31
CA LYS A 400 16.74 -21.57 -0.83
C LYS A 400 15.28 -21.46 -0.45
N VAL A 401 14.42 -21.20 -1.44
CA VAL A 401 12.98 -20.97 -1.24
C VAL A 401 12.20 -22.13 -1.86
N PRO A 402 11.38 -22.85 -1.07
CA PRO A 402 10.52 -23.91 -1.60
C PRO A 402 9.60 -23.40 -2.72
N ALA A 403 9.02 -24.33 -3.47
CA ALA A 403 8.03 -24.01 -4.50
C ALA A 403 6.87 -23.20 -3.92
N LYS A 404 6.46 -22.13 -4.60
CA LYS A 404 5.32 -21.27 -4.23
C LYS A 404 5.37 -20.81 -2.78
N ASP A 405 6.50 -20.24 -2.38
CA ASP A 405 6.75 -19.85 -0.99
C ASP A 405 7.59 -18.54 -0.94
N VAL A 406 7.96 -18.13 0.26
CA VAL A 406 8.78 -16.95 0.52
C VAL A 406 9.73 -17.22 1.67
N LYS A 407 10.89 -16.58 1.66
CA LYS A 407 11.80 -16.42 2.78
C LYS A 407 11.96 -14.95 3.10
N VAL A 408 12.04 -14.62 4.39
CA VAL A 408 12.23 -13.25 4.84
C VAL A 408 13.42 -13.20 5.79
N PHE A 409 14.42 -12.43 5.43
CA PHE A 409 15.65 -12.27 6.19
C PHE A 409 15.67 -10.90 6.86
N ARG A 410 16.00 -10.85 8.16
CA ARG A 410 16.22 -9.64 8.92
C ARG A 410 17.68 -9.59 9.35
N PHE A 411 18.41 -8.62 8.82
CA PHE A 411 19.77 -8.28 9.25
C PHE A 411 19.69 -7.28 10.39
N HIS A 412 20.28 -7.58 11.52
CA HIS A 412 20.46 -6.61 12.61
C HIS A 412 21.73 -5.80 12.35
N LYS A 413 21.57 -4.51 12.07
CA LYS A 413 22.66 -3.62 11.74
C LYS A 413 23.43 -3.22 13.00
N LYS A 414 24.74 -3.16 12.91
CA LYS A 414 25.57 -2.61 13.99
C LYS A 414 25.38 -1.11 14.10
N PRO A 415 25.36 -0.53 15.31
CA PRO A 415 25.27 0.91 15.48
C PRO A 415 26.32 1.65 14.65
N GLY A 416 25.87 2.60 13.84
CA GLY A 416 26.75 3.40 12.96
C GLY A 416 27.16 2.74 11.63
N SER A 417 26.68 1.52 11.33
CA SER A 417 26.92 0.82 10.07
C SER A 417 25.83 1.07 9.00
N GLY A 418 24.70 1.62 9.37
CA GLY A 418 23.62 1.89 8.41
C GLY A 418 23.90 3.11 7.54
N ILE A 419 23.61 3.01 6.23
CA ILE A 419 23.19 4.19 5.48
C ILE A 419 21.88 4.62 6.14
N ALA A 420 21.95 5.70 6.93
CA ALA A 420 20.77 6.27 7.55
C ALA A 420 19.72 6.47 6.44
N ASP A 421 18.53 5.96 6.69
CA ASP A 421 17.44 6.05 5.71
C ASP A 421 17.31 7.52 5.31
N ALA A 422 17.46 7.79 4.02
CA ALA A 422 17.46 9.15 3.48
C ALA A 422 16.12 9.89 3.71
N MET A 423 15.19 9.25 4.42
CA MET A 423 13.89 9.76 4.80
C MET A 423 13.73 10.01 6.31
N SER A 424 14.75 9.77 7.14
CA SER A 424 14.74 10.34 8.49
C SER A 424 14.84 11.86 8.35
N GLU A 425 13.90 12.59 8.91
CA GLU A 425 13.90 14.05 8.96
C GLU A 425 15.29 14.53 9.38
N GLY A 426 16.05 15.04 8.40
CA GLY A 426 17.39 15.57 8.65
C GLY A 426 17.33 16.54 9.82
N GLY A 427 18.24 16.40 10.76
CA GLY A 427 18.36 17.33 11.86
C GLY A 427 18.28 18.75 11.34
N LYS A 428 17.56 19.63 12.02
CA LYS A 428 17.04 20.93 11.57
C LYS A 428 18.05 21.92 10.99
N ASP A 429 19.35 21.58 10.88
CA ASP A 429 20.41 22.53 10.59
C ASP A 429 21.30 22.24 9.36
N ALA A 430 21.27 21.02 8.77
CA ALA A 430 22.11 20.74 7.62
C ALA A 430 21.40 21.04 6.29
N ARG A 431 22.02 21.83 5.41
CA ARG A 431 21.51 22.25 4.10
C ARG A 431 22.41 21.77 2.97
N LEU A 432 21.80 21.53 1.81
CA LEU A 432 22.46 21.13 0.60
C LEU A 432 21.97 22.04 -0.54
N ASP A 433 22.86 22.81 -1.14
CA ASP A 433 22.60 23.61 -2.31
C ASP A 433 23.26 22.99 -3.54
N VAL A 434 22.53 22.90 -4.65
CA VAL A 434 22.97 22.23 -5.87
C VAL A 434 22.78 23.13 -7.08
N HIS A 435 23.88 23.39 -7.79
CA HIS A 435 23.90 24.19 -9.01
C HIS A 435 24.43 23.35 -10.18
N ILE A 436 23.69 23.34 -11.29
CA ILE A 436 24.09 22.64 -12.51
C ILE A 436 24.63 23.66 -13.52
N LEU A 437 25.82 23.40 -14.02
CA LEU A 437 26.48 24.19 -15.04
C LEU A 437 26.82 23.35 -16.27
N PRO A 438 26.90 23.95 -17.46
CA PRO A 438 27.47 23.25 -18.62
C PRO A 438 28.91 22.82 -18.32
N GLY A 439 29.22 21.54 -18.45
CA GLY A 439 30.57 21.05 -18.33
C GLY A 439 31.32 20.99 -19.64
N SER A 440 32.59 20.63 -19.59
CA SER A 440 33.44 20.43 -20.77
C SER A 440 32.88 19.24 -21.63
N ASN A 441 33.06 19.35 -22.95
CA ASN A 441 32.65 18.32 -23.94
C ASN A 441 31.14 17.96 -23.96
N GLY A 442 30.27 18.96 -23.67
CA GLY A 442 28.82 18.75 -23.69
C GLY A 442 28.26 17.97 -22.49
N GLY A 443 29.08 17.66 -21.51
CA GLY A 443 28.65 17.13 -20.23
C GLY A 443 28.06 18.18 -19.30
N LEU A 444 27.81 17.80 -18.06
CA LEU A 444 27.32 18.66 -17.00
C LEU A 444 28.28 18.67 -15.81
N GLU A 445 28.37 19.79 -15.13
CA GLU A 445 29.05 19.92 -13.83
C GLU A 445 28.02 20.27 -12.77
N MET A 446 27.90 19.43 -11.76
CA MET A 446 27.03 19.64 -10.62
C MET A 446 27.86 20.13 -9.45
N ASN A 447 27.75 21.42 -9.13
CA ASN A 447 28.39 22.00 -7.96
C ASN A 447 27.46 21.86 -6.75
N ILE A 448 27.99 21.32 -5.69
CA ILE A 448 27.26 20.94 -4.48
C ILE A 448 27.93 21.63 -3.31
N ASP A 449 27.18 22.47 -2.61
CA ASP A 449 27.58 23.13 -1.38
C ASP A 449 26.76 22.57 -0.22
N SER A 450 27.43 22.23 0.88
CA SER A 450 26.80 21.65 2.07
C SER A 450 27.19 22.44 3.32
N SER A 451 26.25 22.62 4.22
CA SER A 451 26.54 23.22 5.53
C SER A 451 27.29 22.29 6.49
N ALA A 452 27.48 21.02 6.12
CA ALA A 452 28.23 20.01 6.88
C ALA A 452 29.19 19.22 5.99
N PRO A 453 30.28 18.63 6.55
CA PRO A 453 31.29 17.95 5.75
C PRO A 453 30.73 16.72 4.99
N LEU A 454 30.96 16.70 3.69
CA LEU A 454 30.52 15.63 2.79
C LEU A 454 31.49 14.44 2.83
N ARG A 455 30.95 13.23 2.85
CA ARG A 455 31.70 11.96 2.71
C ARG A 455 31.56 11.37 1.33
N LYS A 456 30.35 11.33 0.79
CA LYS A 456 30.03 10.70 -0.49
C LYS A 456 28.85 11.41 -1.16
N ILE A 457 28.86 11.44 -2.49
CA ILE A 457 27.76 11.94 -3.30
C ILE A 457 27.41 10.86 -4.32
N ASP A 458 26.12 10.52 -4.40
CA ASP A 458 25.54 9.66 -5.43
C ASP A 458 24.49 10.46 -6.21
N VAL A 459 24.49 10.32 -7.53
CA VAL A 459 23.54 10.96 -8.44
C VAL A 459 22.79 9.90 -9.21
N PHE A 460 21.45 9.99 -9.19
CA PHE A 460 20.54 9.04 -9.82
C PHE A 460 19.66 9.73 -10.85
N ASP A 461 19.20 8.99 -11.87
CA ASP A 461 18.08 9.40 -12.71
C ASP A 461 16.72 9.08 -12.03
N LEU A 462 15.63 9.47 -12.72
CA LEU A 462 14.26 9.21 -12.21
C LEU A 462 13.89 7.72 -12.12
N GLN A 463 14.61 6.85 -12.81
CA GLN A 463 14.44 5.40 -12.76
C GLN A 463 15.24 4.77 -11.60
N GLY A 464 15.88 5.59 -10.74
CA GLY A 464 16.72 5.13 -9.65
C GLY A 464 18.09 4.58 -10.08
N ARG A 465 18.44 4.69 -11.38
CA ARG A 465 19.73 4.22 -11.87
C ARG A 465 20.83 5.16 -11.43
N LEU A 466 21.86 4.62 -10.78
CA LEU A 466 23.05 5.37 -10.37
C LEU A 466 23.81 5.86 -11.62
N LEU A 467 23.89 7.18 -11.77
CA LEU A 467 24.63 7.83 -12.85
C LEU A 467 26.07 8.12 -12.46
N LYS A 468 26.30 8.47 -11.20
CA LYS A 468 27.60 8.79 -10.67
C LYS A 468 27.67 8.57 -9.17
N SER A 469 28.80 8.06 -8.69
CA SER A 469 29.16 7.99 -7.28
C SER A 469 30.55 8.59 -7.09
N GLN A 470 30.71 9.45 -6.08
CA GLN A 470 31.96 10.16 -5.80
C GLN A 470 32.19 10.28 -4.29
N ASN A 471 33.34 9.82 -3.81
CA ASN A 471 33.78 10.05 -2.45
C ASN A 471 34.35 11.46 -2.29
N VAL A 472 33.91 12.18 -1.25
CA VAL A 472 34.23 13.59 -1.01
C VAL A 472 34.90 13.76 0.34
N ARG A 473 35.97 13.38 0.66
CA ARG A 473 36.80 13.35 1.87
C ARG A 473 36.67 14.57 2.82
N GLY A 474 35.45 14.80 3.36
CA GLY A 474 35.22 15.80 4.41
C GLY A 474 35.21 17.27 3.94
N LEU A 475 35.00 17.51 2.66
CA LEU A 475 34.83 18.86 2.11
C LEU A 475 33.40 19.34 2.25
N TYR A 476 33.20 20.64 2.41
CA TYR A 476 31.89 21.29 2.43
C TYR A 476 31.33 21.55 1.03
N ASN A 477 32.13 21.37 0.00
CA ASN A 477 31.74 21.50 -1.39
C ASN A 477 32.33 20.38 -2.25
N ALA A 478 31.65 20.09 -3.34
CA ALA A 478 32.09 19.11 -4.33
C ALA A 478 31.61 19.49 -5.73
N CYS A 479 32.39 19.13 -6.73
CA CYS A 479 31.98 19.20 -8.12
C CYS A 479 31.89 17.76 -8.68
N VAL A 480 30.71 17.40 -9.22
CA VAL A 480 30.45 16.09 -9.82
C VAL A 480 30.24 16.28 -11.32
N ALA A 481 31.15 15.73 -12.12
CA ALA A 481 31.02 15.73 -13.58
C ALA A 481 30.12 14.56 -14.01
N LEU A 482 29.12 14.86 -14.84
CA LEU A 482 28.18 13.90 -15.41
C LEU A 482 28.28 13.87 -16.95
N SER A 483 28.05 12.71 -17.54
CA SER A 483 27.78 12.59 -18.97
C SER A 483 26.53 13.38 -19.33
N PRO A 484 26.33 13.77 -20.62
CA PRO A 484 25.12 14.46 -21.05
C PRO A 484 23.85 13.70 -20.62
N VAL A 485 23.01 14.35 -19.85
CA VAL A 485 21.75 13.81 -19.36
C VAL A 485 20.71 14.94 -19.32
N LYS A 486 19.43 14.61 -19.53
CA LYS A 486 18.31 15.56 -19.42
C LYS A 486 17.27 15.05 -18.46
N GLY A 487 16.54 15.98 -17.84
CA GLY A 487 15.45 15.67 -16.94
C GLY A 487 15.83 15.88 -15.47
N LEU A 488 15.00 15.34 -14.57
CA LEU A 488 15.20 15.48 -13.14
C LEU A 488 16.24 14.47 -12.64
N LEU A 489 17.21 14.98 -11.92
CA LEU A 489 18.22 14.19 -11.21
C LEU A 489 17.94 14.18 -9.71
N LEU A 490 18.19 13.06 -9.07
CA LEU A 490 18.15 12.91 -7.62
C LEU A 490 19.58 12.81 -7.10
N LEU A 491 19.91 13.59 -6.11
CA LEU A 491 21.22 13.63 -5.48
C LEU A 491 21.11 13.16 -4.04
N ARG A 492 21.95 12.21 -3.67
CA ARG A 492 22.14 11.73 -2.30
C ARG A 492 23.52 12.13 -1.82
N ALA A 493 23.58 12.97 -0.80
CA ALA A 493 24.83 13.39 -0.17
C ALA A 493 24.94 12.79 1.22
N CYS A 494 25.92 11.93 1.44
CA CYS A 494 26.23 11.36 2.74
C CYS A 494 27.23 12.28 3.45
N LEU A 495 26.91 12.72 4.65
CA LEU A 495 27.76 13.55 5.49
C LEU A 495 28.76 12.68 6.27
N GLN A 496 29.81 13.31 6.80
CA GLN A 496 30.87 12.61 7.52
C GLN A 496 30.38 12.01 8.85
N GLU A 497 29.35 12.61 9.46
CA GLU A 497 28.70 12.18 10.69
C GLU A 497 27.58 11.15 10.48
N GLY A 498 27.42 10.64 9.25
CA GLY A 498 26.45 9.59 8.92
C GLY A 498 25.08 10.09 8.44
N GLN A 499 24.79 11.39 8.55
CA GLN A 499 23.54 11.97 8.01
C GLN A 499 23.53 11.92 6.48
N VAL A 500 22.34 11.81 5.90
CA VAL A 500 22.10 11.85 4.46
C VAL A 500 21.20 13.02 4.10
N LEU A 501 21.62 13.81 3.13
CA LEU A 501 20.85 14.90 2.56
C LEU A 501 20.42 14.53 1.13
N LEU A 502 19.20 14.90 0.76
CA LEU A 502 18.67 14.72 -0.57
C LEU A 502 18.43 16.07 -1.25
N ALA A 503 18.75 16.15 -2.52
CA ALA A 503 18.41 17.27 -3.37
C ALA A 503 17.88 16.81 -4.72
N LYS A 504 17.11 17.68 -5.37
CA LYS A 504 16.63 17.48 -6.74
C LYS A 504 17.20 18.59 -7.62
N ALA A 505 17.63 18.23 -8.81
CA ALA A 505 18.16 19.18 -9.77
C ALA A 505 17.58 18.91 -11.16
N MET A 506 17.05 19.94 -11.81
CA MET A 506 16.48 19.82 -13.17
C MET A 506 17.54 20.21 -14.20
N VAL A 507 17.75 19.33 -15.17
CA VAL A 507 18.60 19.56 -16.36
C VAL A 507 17.71 19.80 -17.56
N HIS A 508 17.80 20.99 -18.15
CA HIS A 508 16.99 21.43 -19.29
C HIS A 508 17.57 21.02 -20.66
#